data_d034c1260ef618a6f9b8451a6fd89594
#
_entry.id   d034c1260ef618a6f9b8451a6fd89594
#
_cell.length_a   1.000
_cell.length_b   1.000
_cell.length_c   1.000
_cell.angle_alpha   90.00
_cell.angle_beta   90.00
_cell.angle_gamma   90.00
#
_symmetry.space_group_name_H-M   'P 1'
#
loop_
_entity.id
_entity.type
_entity.pdbx_description
1 polymer ?
#
loop_
_entity_poly.entity_id
_entity_poly.type
_entity_poly.pdbx_seq_one_letter_code
_entity_poly.pdbx_strand_id
1 'polypeptide(L)'
;MDRNSENYVPELERFIEGILTENLGLKEKNASLLSENESLKKKLHLYENPHTPPSRQMFPPKITNPPGKRGAPVGHKGATRVLQPDEIIQMSADTCPKCSHKLGSPIRMEKKTIFDIPPPQKVVVTEYDVDEYRCSYCNTEVKAKHRDLPQKGDMGIYLLIYITMLKYNIRGPIRKVQEFLETNNDLDLSIMGINDAFMRVGEASKAEYAAIQDLIRGSKWVHIDETGFHVEGKKYWLWSFRSAENDTLVVISDSRGRDVVKETMGDNFHGPAIVDGWRAYSYLTIMQRCWAHLIREVDAFQVFRE
;
A
#
# COMPACT_ATOMS: atom_id res chain seq x y z
N MET A 1 -10.83 -45.51 74.29
CA MET A 1 -10.32 -44.12 74.24
C MET A 1 -9.10 -44.15 73.35
N ASP A 2 -9.26 -43.46 72.22
CA ASP A 2 -8.44 -43.58 71.02
C ASP A 2 -6.99 -43.17 71.23
N ARG A 3 -6.08 -44.10 71.03
CA ARG A 3 -4.63 -43.86 70.96
C ARG A 3 -4.24 -43.27 69.54
N ASN A 4 -5.20 -42.95 68.69
CA ASN A 4 -4.94 -42.48 67.34
C ASN A 4 -4.91 -40.92 67.20
N SER A 5 -5.29 -40.17 68.25
CA SER A 5 -5.33 -38.70 68.16
C SER A 5 -3.97 -38.04 68.48
N GLU A 6 -3.06 -38.68 69.20
CA GLU A 6 -1.76 -38.07 69.58
C GLU A 6 -0.76 -37.97 68.39
N ASN A 7 -0.87 -38.84 67.37
CA ASN A 7 0.04 -38.84 66.22
C ASN A 7 -0.49 -37.96 65.05
N TYR A 8 -1.75 -37.59 65.07
CA TYR A 8 -2.37 -36.86 63.98
C TYR A 8 -1.94 -35.37 63.95
N VAL A 9 -1.71 -34.75 65.08
CA VAL A 9 -1.30 -33.33 65.18
C VAL A 9 0.11 -33.11 64.62
N PRO A 10 1.13 -33.91 64.95
CA PRO A 10 2.46 -33.74 64.39
C PRO A 10 2.57 -34.04 62.88
N GLU A 11 1.73 -34.92 62.37
CA GLU A 11 1.64 -35.15 60.91
C GLU A 11 1.02 -33.96 60.20
N LEU A 12 -0.06 -33.34 60.72
CA LEU A 12 -0.70 -32.15 60.19
C LEU A 12 0.25 -30.94 60.25
N GLU A 13 1.00 -30.77 61.35
CA GLU A 13 2.00 -29.70 61.45
C GLU A 13 3.08 -29.84 60.38
N ARG A 14 3.63 -31.02 60.17
CA ARG A 14 4.63 -31.30 59.12
C ARG A 14 4.05 -31.02 57.71
N PHE A 15 2.78 -31.37 57.48
CA PHE A 15 2.09 -31.10 56.22
C PHE A 15 1.89 -29.60 56.01
N ILE A 16 1.48 -28.85 57.04
CA ILE A 16 1.36 -27.40 57.00
C ILE A 16 2.70 -26.73 56.78
N GLU A 17 3.77 -27.14 57.43
CA GLU A 17 5.13 -26.64 57.21
C GLU A 17 5.59 -26.90 55.78
N GLY A 18 5.28 -28.08 55.23
CA GLY A 18 5.56 -28.41 53.83
C GLY A 18 4.85 -27.44 52.85
N ILE A 19 3.56 -27.21 53.06
CA ILE A 19 2.78 -26.25 52.23
C ILE A 19 3.29 -24.81 52.37
N LEU A 20 3.65 -24.41 53.58
CA LEU A 20 4.21 -23.06 53.81
C LEU A 20 5.54 -22.88 53.10
N THR A 21 6.40 -23.90 53.15
CA THR A 21 7.70 -23.88 52.46
C THR A 21 7.55 -23.84 50.96
N GLU A 22 6.62 -24.66 50.41
CA GLU A 22 6.29 -24.66 48.99
C GLU A 22 5.70 -23.31 48.54
N ASN A 23 4.78 -22.72 49.30
CA ASN A 23 4.22 -21.41 49.07
C ASN A 23 5.27 -20.28 49.07
N LEU A 24 6.24 -20.33 49.97
CA LEU A 24 7.38 -19.40 49.96
C LEU A 24 8.22 -19.55 48.71
N GLY A 25 8.55 -20.77 48.30
CA GLY A 25 9.29 -21.04 47.08
C GLY A 25 8.54 -20.59 45.82
N LEU A 26 7.21 -20.76 45.77
CA LEU A 26 6.35 -20.29 44.67
C LEU A 26 6.27 -18.75 44.65
N LYS A 27 6.24 -18.08 45.79
CA LYS A 27 6.27 -16.60 45.87
C LYS A 27 7.59 -16.04 45.35
N GLU A 28 8.72 -16.65 45.73
CA GLU A 28 10.04 -16.24 45.22
C GLU A 28 10.15 -16.45 43.72
N LYS A 29 9.68 -17.59 43.21
CA LYS A 29 9.66 -17.89 41.78
C LYS A 29 8.76 -16.92 41.00
N ASN A 30 7.60 -16.58 41.53
CA ASN A 30 6.72 -15.58 40.95
C ASN A 30 7.36 -14.19 40.90
N ALA A 31 8.03 -13.77 41.96
CA ALA A 31 8.76 -12.49 41.99
C ALA A 31 9.88 -12.46 40.94
N SER A 32 10.63 -13.56 40.79
CA SER A 32 11.66 -13.69 39.74
C SER A 32 11.07 -13.64 38.35
N LEU A 33 9.98 -14.35 38.08
CA LEU A 33 9.29 -14.36 36.78
C LEU A 33 8.69 -13.00 36.45
N LEU A 34 8.18 -12.27 37.41
CA LEU A 34 7.69 -10.88 37.19
C LEU A 34 8.83 -9.95 36.79
N SER A 35 9.98 -10.03 37.48
CA SER A 35 11.18 -9.24 37.13
C SER A 35 11.71 -9.59 35.73
N GLU A 36 11.74 -10.87 35.36
CA GLU A 36 12.13 -11.31 34.03
C GLU A 36 11.15 -10.82 32.97
N ASN A 37 9.85 -10.91 33.21
CA ASN A 37 8.82 -10.37 32.31
C ASN A 37 8.95 -8.86 32.09
N GLU A 38 9.23 -8.09 33.14
CA GLU A 38 9.51 -6.66 33.01
C GLU A 38 10.75 -6.37 32.17
N SER A 39 11.81 -7.16 32.38
CA SER A 39 13.04 -7.06 31.58
C SER A 39 12.79 -7.39 30.10
N LEU A 40 12.03 -8.46 29.83
CA LEU A 40 11.65 -8.88 28.50
C LEU A 40 10.73 -7.84 27.82
N LYS A 41 9.76 -7.27 28.55
CA LYS A 41 8.92 -6.15 28.06
C LYS A 41 9.76 -4.93 27.67
N LYS A 42 10.75 -4.55 28.51
CA LYS A 42 11.68 -3.46 28.19
C LYS A 42 12.51 -3.73 26.95
N LYS A 43 13.01 -4.98 26.77
CA LYS A 43 13.73 -5.36 25.55
C LYS A 43 12.82 -5.35 24.32
N LEU A 44 11.60 -5.84 24.42
CA LEU A 44 10.61 -5.85 23.33
C LEU A 44 10.27 -4.43 22.90
N HIS A 45 10.15 -3.49 23.85
CA HIS A 45 9.87 -2.08 23.56
C HIS A 45 10.97 -1.38 22.72
N LEU A 46 12.21 -1.89 22.73
CA LEU A 46 13.27 -1.41 21.84
C LEU A 46 13.00 -1.77 20.36
N TYR A 47 12.22 -2.81 20.11
CA TYR A 47 11.85 -3.28 18.77
C TYR A 47 10.45 -2.83 18.33
N GLU A 48 9.55 -2.59 19.30
CA GLU A 48 8.18 -2.11 19.07
C GLU A 48 8.04 -0.74 19.76
N ASN A 49 8.24 0.33 19.01
CA ASN A 49 8.03 1.70 19.48
C ASN A 49 6.79 2.31 18.80
N PRO A 50 6.25 3.45 19.29
CA PRO A 50 5.07 4.11 18.71
C PRO A 50 5.19 4.45 17.22
N HIS A 51 6.42 4.47 16.70
CA HIS A 51 6.70 4.72 15.29
C HIS A 51 6.87 3.44 14.46
N THR A 52 6.72 2.25 15.07
CA THR A 52 6.81 0.98 14.34
C THR A 52 5.57 0.82 13.46
N PRO A 53 5.72 0.68 12.12
CA PRO A 53 4.58 0.49 11.25
C PRO A 53 3.79 -0.76 11.62
N PRO A 54 2.44 -0.77 11.50
CA PRO A 54 1.61 -1.93 11.83
C PRO A 54 2.04 -3.23 11.15
N SER A 55 2.62 -3.14 9.94
CA SER A 55 3.16 -4.28 9.19
C SER A 55 4.40 -4.93 9.82
N ARG A 56 5.06 -4.27 10.78
CA ARG A 56 6.25 -4.76 11.48
C ARG A 56 6.00 -5.06 12.96
N GLN A 57 4.80 -4.82 13.45
CA GLN A 57 4.44 -5.18 14.83
C GLN A 57 4.34 -6.68 14.95
N MET A 58 5.14 -7.28 15.84
CA MET A 58 5.14 -8.72 16.09
C MET A 58 3.84 -9.18 16.75
N PHE A 59 3.22 -8.31 17.54
CA PHE A 59 1.95 -8.55 18.22
C PHE A 59 0.99 -7.38 17.94
N PRO A 60 0.31 -7.39 16.79
CA PRO A 60 -0.71 -6.37 16.53
C PRO A 60 -1.78 -6.45 17.62
N PRO A 61 -2.28 -5.32 18.13
CA PRO A 61 -3.32 -5.30 19.14
C PRO A 61 -4.50 -6.16 18.65
N LYS A 62 -4.96 -7.08 19.47
CA LYS A 62 -6.18 -7.85 19.16
C LYS A 62 -7.30 -6.83 18.99
N ILE A 63 -7.85 -6.73 17.79
CA ILE A 63 -9.05 -5.96 17.55
C ILE A 63 -10.17 -6.63 18.37
N THR A 64 -10.46 -6.07 19.52
CA THR A 64 -11.50 -6.56 20.45
C THR A 64 -12.91 -6.18 20.01
N ASN A 65 -13.05 -5.58 18.84
CA ASN A 65 -14.38 -5.35 18.28
C ASN A 65 -15.03 -6.70 18.00
N PRO A 66 -16.19 -7.00 18.61
CA PRO A 66 -16.92 -8.22 18.28
C PRO A 66 -17.10 -8.26 16.78
N PRO A 67 -16.97 -9.44 16.14
CA PRO A 67 -17.14 -9.54 14.70
C PRO A 67 -18.51 -9.00 14.35
N GLY A 68 -18.55 -7.83 13.73
CA GLY A 68 -19.79 -7.25 13.22
C GLY A 68 -20.48 -8.29 12.34
N LYS A 69 -21.79 -8.40 12.42
CA LYS A 69 -22.55 -9.31 11.55
C LYS A 69 -22.12 -9.03 10.11
N ARG A 70 -21.51 -10.03 9.46
CA ARG A 70 -21.16 -9.94 8.05
C ARG A 70 -22.44 -9.82 7.24
N GLY A 71 -22.55 -8.77 6.46
CA GLY A 71 -23.71 -8.51 5.60
C GLY A 71 -24.29 -7.11 5.79
N ALA A 72 -25.10 -6.69 4.84
CA ALA A 72 -25.77 -5.42 4.91
C ALA A 72 -26.81 -5.42 6.05
N PRO A 73 -27.02 -4.29 6.76
CA PRO A 73 -28.06 -4.17 7.78
C PRO A 73 -29.46 -4.52 7.22
N VAL A 74 -30.34 -5.00 8.09
CA VAL A 74 -31.75 -5.26 7.71
C VAL A 74 -32.36 -3.95 7.19
N GLY A 75 -32.93 -3.99 5.98
CA GLY A 75 -33.51 -2.81 5.30
C GLY A 75 -32.54 -2.08 4.37
N HIS A 76 -31.30 -2.55 4.22
CA HIS A 76 -30.38 -2.00 3.21
C HIS A 76 -30.95 -2.23 1.81
N LYS A 77 -31.17 -1.14 1.07
CA LYS A 77 -31.57 -1.22 -0.34
C LYS A 77 -30.35 -1.66 -1.16
N GLY A 78 -30.41 -2.83 -1.79
CA GLY A 78 -29.38 -3.30 -2.69
C GLY A 78 -29.18 -2.30 -3.85
N ALA A 79 -27.93 -1.87 -4.09
CA ALA A 79 -27.59 -1.09 -5.26
C ALA A 79 -27.33 -2.05 -6.42
N THR A 80 -28.23 -2.13 -7.39
CA THR A 80 -28.01 -2.87 -8.62
C THR A 80 -27.37 -1.94 -9.65
N ARG A 81 -26.28 -2.36 -10.29
CA ARG A 81 -25.71 -1.62 -11.42
C ARG A 81 -26.71 -1.63 -12.57
N VAL A 82 -27.08 -0.45 -13.04
CA VAL A 82 -27.80 -0.28 -14.30
C VAL A 82 -26.77 0.05 -15.36
N LEU A 83 -26.48 -0.91 -16.25
CA LEU A 83 -25.59 -0.73 -17.38
C LEU A 83 -26.42 -0.48 -18.63
N GLN A 84 -26.04 0.49 -19.42
CA GLN A 84 -26.58 0.70 -20.76
C GLN A 84 -25.92 -0.33 -21.67
N PRO A 85 -26.70 -1.11 -22.47
CA PRO A 85 -26.09 -2.06 -23.39
C PRO A 85 -25.46 -1.32 -24.58
N ASP A 86 -24.23 -1.69 -24.92
CA ASP A 86 -23.53 -1.22 -26.13
C ASP A 86 -24.08 -1.92 -27.38
N GLU A 87 -24.54 -3.16 -27.22
CA GLU A 87 -25.10 -3.99 -28.28
C GLU A 87 -26.34 -4.74 -27.78
N ILE A 88 -27.34 -4.91 -28.65
CA ILE A 88 -28.55 -5.67 -28.37
C ILE A 88 -28.64 -6.81 -29.39
N ILE A 89 -28.48 -8.03 -28.89
CA ILE A 89 -28.60 -9.25 -29.70
C ILE A 89 -29.97 -9.86 -29.46
N GLN A 90 -30.75 -10.01 -30.52
CA GLN A 90 -32.03 -10.73 -30.48
C GLN A 90 -31.77 -12.21 -30.72
N MET A 91 -32.19 -13.03 -29.77
CA MET A 91 -32.11 -14.49 -29.86
C MET A 91 -33.50 -15.06 -30.11
N SER A 92 -33.62 -15.84 -31.15
CA SER A 92 -34.85 -16.58 -31.49
C SER A 92 -34.56 -18.05 -31.72
N ALA A 93 -35.55 -18.86 -31.57
CA ALA A 93 -35.50 -20.30 -31.91
C ALA A 93 -36.55 -20.61 -32.95
N ASP A 94 -36.17 -21.30 -34.03
CA ASP A 94 -37.05 -21.61 -35.15
C ASP A 94 -37.77 -22.94 -34.94
N THR A 95 -37.16 -23.89 -34.26
CA THR A 95 -37.63 -25.25 -34.09
C THR A 95 -37.64 -25.73 -32.63
N CYS A 96 -38.56 -26.54 -32.25
CA CYS A 96 -38.61 -27.17 -30.96
C CYS A 96 -37.49 -28.24 -30.82
N PRO A 97 -36.61 -28.15 -29.81
CA PRO A 97 -35.49 -29.08 -29.65
C PRO A 97 -35.98 -30.51 -29.28
N LYS A 98 -37.22 -30.68 -28.85
CA LYS A 98 -37.80 -31.97 -28.45
C LYS A 98 -38.45 -32.72 -29.61
N CYS A 99 -39.16 -32.03 -30.49
CA CYS A 99 -39.98 -32.65 -31.56
C CYS A 99 -39.68 -32.08 -32.95
N SER A 100 -38.72 -31.17 -33.11
CA SER A 100 -38.31 -30.51 -34.37
C SER A 100 -39.44 -29.77 -35.12
N HIS A 101 -40.61 -29.55 -34.46
CA HIS A 101 -41.70 -28.78 -35.04
C HIS A 101 -41.34 -27.29 -35.07
N LYS A 102 -41.78 -26.58 -36.11
CA LYS A 102 -41.53 -25.15 -36.29
C LYS A 102 -42.25 -24.39 -35.19
N LEU A 103 -41.53 -23.50 -34.50
CA LEU A 103 -42.07 -22.66 -33.45
C LEU A 103 -42.75 -21.44 -34.09
N GLY A 104 -43.84 -20.98 -33.46
CA GLY A 104 -44.55 -19.78 -33.81
C GLY A 104 -43.98 -18.54 -33.09
N SER A 105 -44.84 -17.54 -32.89
CA SER A 105 -44.41 -16.32 -32.18
C SER A 105 -43.99 -16.61 -30.72
N PRO A 106 -43.00 -15.92 -30.19
CA PRO A 106 -42.56 -16.09 -28.80
C PRO A 106 -43.70 -15.68 -27.83
N ILE A 107 -43.90 -16.46 -26.80
CA ILE A 107 -44.91 -16.23 -25.75
C ILE A 107 -44.44 -15.18 -24.73
N ARG A 108 -43.14 -14.98 -24.60
CA ARG A 108 -42.52 -14.05 -23.65
C ARG A 108 -41.10 -13.67 -24.13
N MET A 109 -40.72 -12.42 -23.88
CA MET A 109 -39.35 -11.94 -24.05
C MET A 109 -38.74 -11.60 -22.70
N GLU A 110 -37.59 -12.16 -22.40
CA GLU A 110 -36.79 -11.85 -21.20
C GLU A 110 -35.57 -11.03 -21.64
N LYS A 111 -35.32 -9.91 -20.94
CA LYS A 111 -34.11 -9.13 -21.15
C LYS A 111 -33.05 -9.58 -20.15
N LYS A 112 -31.89 -9.99 -20.65
CA LYS A 112 -30.73 -10.37 -19.84
C LYS A 112 -29.55 -9.54 -20.26
N THR A 113 -29.05 -8.73 -19.35
CA THR A 113 -27.85 -7.90 -19.59
C THR A 113 -26.64 -8.61 -18.99
N ILE A 114 -25.61 -8.82 -19.81
CA ILE A 114 -24.33 -9.39 -19.42
C ILE A 114 -23.29 -8.30 -19.68
N PHE A 115 -22.31 -8.16 -18.80
CA PHE A 115 -21.13 -7.33 -19.05
C PHE A 115 -19.91 -8.22 -18.98
N ASP A 116 -19.01 -8.01 -19.91
CA ASP A 116 -17.80 -8.81 -20.05
C ASP A 116 -16.62 -7.94 -20.47
N ILE A 117 -15.43 -8.46 -20.35
CA ILE A 117 -14.20 -7.81 -20.81
C ILE A 117 -13.84 -8.43 -22.17
N PRO A 118 -13.53 -7.60 -23.20
CA PRO A 118 -13.10 -8.17 -24.48
C PRO A 118 -11.82 -8.98 -24.30
N PRO A 119 -11.59 -10.00 -25.13
CA PRO A 119 -10.37 -10.80 -25.10
C PRO A 119 -9.12 -9.93 -25.15
N PRO A 120 -8.01 -10.36 -24.51
CA PRO A 120 -6.75 -9.64 -24.58
C PRO A 120 -6.36 -9.36 -26.05
N GLN A 121 -5.90 -8.15 -26.31
CA GLN A 121 -5.53 -7.69 -27.65
C GLN A 121 -4.03 -7.80 -27.81
N LYS A 122 -3.59 -8.32 -28.98
CA LYS A 122 -2.18 -8.25 -29.37
C LYS A 122 -1.74 -6.79 -29.50
N VAL A 123 -0.44 -6.55 -29.38
CA VAL A 123 0.11 -5.22 -29.64
C VAL A 123 -0.13 -4.81 -31.10
N VAL A 124 -0.39 -3.52 -31.27
CA VAL A 124 -0.44 -2.91 -32.60
C VAL A 124 0.95 -2.43 -32.96
N VAL A 125 1.50 -2.97 -34.04
CA VAL A 125 2.80 -2.54 -34.59
C VAL A 125 2.53 -1.55 -35.72
N THR A 126 3.06 -0.35 -35.60
CA THR A 126 2.94 0.71 -36.59
C THR A 126 4.32 1.07 -37.12
N GLU A 127 4.49 1.01 -38.42
CA GLU A 127 5.70 1.47 -39.11
C GLU A 127 5.50 2.93 -39.52
N TYR A 128 6.49 3.79 -39.26
CA TYR A 128 6.50 5.18 -39.65
C TYR A 128 7.62 5.43 -40.65
N ASP A 129 7.27 5.76 -41.89
CA ASP A 129 8.22 6.25 -42.87
C ASP A 129 8.49 7.73 -42.60
N VAL A 130 9.69 8.04 -42.15
CA VAL A 130 10.04 9.41 -41.71
C VAL A 130 10.97 10.08 -42.69
N ASP A 131 10.43 11.07 -43.43
CA ASP A 131 11.22 11.85 -44.34
C ASP A 131 12.22 12.79 -43.66
N GLU A 132 13.42 12.85 -44.23
CA GLU A 132 14.49 13.75 -43.81
C GLU A 132 14.74 14.79 -44.90
N TYR A 133 14.76 16.05 -44.53
CA TYR A 133 14.96 17.19 -45.42
C TYR A 133 16.21 17.97 -45.06
N ARG A 134 16.85 18.56 -46.04
CA ARG A 134 17.88 19.58 -45.82
C ARG A 134 17.35 20.94 -46.29
N CYS A 135 17.31 21.91 -45.38
CA CYS A 135 16.85 23.25 -45.71
C CYS A 135 17.79 23.90 -46.71
N SER A 136 17.27 24.31 -47.86
CA SER A 136 18.06 24.95 -48.92
C SER A 136 18.58 26.35 -48.52
N TYR A 137 17.99 26.99 -47.51
CA TYR A 137 18.35 28.30 -47.02
C TYR A 137 19.43 28.30 -45.94
N CYS A 138 19.26 27.52 -44.89
CA CYS A 138 20.17 27.48 -43.72
C CYS A 138 20.95 26.16 -43.58
N ASN A 139 20.79 25.24 -44.53
CA ASN A 139 21.45 23.93 -44.57
C ASN A 139 21.18 23.01 -43.35
N THR A 140 20.16 23.33 -42.53
CA THR A 140 19.76 22.53 -41.37
C THR A 140 19.03 21.27 -41.83
N GLU A 141 19.39 20.12 -41.20
CA GLU A 141 18.68 18.87 -41.39
C GLU A 141 17.41 18.84 -40.53
N VAL A 142 16.31 18.47 -41.10
CA VAL A 142 15.00 18.42 -40.47
C VAL A 142 14.37 17.07 -40.75
N LYS A 143 13.98 16.37 -39.69
CA LYS A 143 13.15 15.15 -39.77
C LYS A 143 11.70 15.48 -39.53
N ALA A 144 10.81 14.86 -40.33
CA ALA A 144 9.39 14.93 -40.09
C ALA A 144 9.04 14.42 -38.68
N LYS A 145 8.08 15.05 -38.04
CA LYS A 145 7.66 14.71 -36.68
C LYS A 145 6.19 14.24 -36.67
N HIS A 146 5.91 13.21 -35.91
CA HIS A 146 4.55 12.80 -35.61
C HIS A 146 4.37 12.73 -34.09
N ARG A 147 3.19 13.10 -33.60
CA ARG A 147 2.94 13.18 -32.15
C ARG A 147 3.06 11.83 -31.43
N ASP A 148 2.71 10.74 -32.13
CA ASP A 148 2.70 9.39 -31.56
C ASP A 148 4.04 8.67 -31.78
N LEU A 149 4.97 9.26 -32.55
CA LEU A 149 6.30 8.72 -32.77
C LEU A 149 7.20 9.10 -31.58
N PRO A 150 7.68 8.13 -30.78
CA PRO A 150 8.56 8.42 -29.66
C PRO A 150 9.90 9.00 -30.14
N GLN A 151 10.44 9.97 -29.41
CA GLN A 151 11.75 10.56 -29.73
C GLN A 151 12.91 9.57 -29.56
N LYS A 152 12.73 8.57 -28.68
CA LYS A 152 13.72 7.51 -28.41
C LYS A 152 13.00 6.18 -28.23
N GLY A 153 13.62 5.11 -28.77
CA GLY A 153 13.10 3.73 -28.66
C GLY A 153 11.86 3.51 -29.53
N ASP A 154 11.30 2.35 -29.36
CA ASP A 154 10.23 1.76 -30.21
C ASP A 154 8.91 1.53 -29.46
N MET A 155 8.84 1.88 -28.18
CA MET A 155 7.62 1.76 -27.39
C MET A 155 6.77 3.01 -27.49
N GLY A 156 5.54 2.85 -27.97
CA GLY A 156 4.54 3.91 -28.02
C GLY A 156 4.06 4.36 -26.65
N ILE A 157 3.46 5.55 -26.57
CA ILE A 157 3.04 6.18 -25.31
C ILE A 157 2.06 5.30 -24.51
N TYR A 158 1.09 4.65 -25.18
CA TYR A 158 0.12 3.80 -24.50
C TYR A 158 0.75 2.56 -23.88
N LEU A 159 1.76 1.96 -24.51
CA LEU A 159 2.51 0.84 -23.93
C LEU A 159 3.31 1.29 -22.70
N LEU A 160 3.96 2.46 -22.76
CA LEU A 160 4.67 3.04 -21.61
C LEU A 160 3.73 3.30 -20.43
N ILE A 161 2.54 3.87 -20.68
CA ILE A 161 1.51 4.08 -19.65
C ILE A 161 1.05 2.74 -19.08
N TYR A 162 0.78 1.76 -19.93
CA TYR A 162 0.28 0.45 -19.51
C TYR A 162 1.29 -0.29 -18.61
N ILE A 163 2.55 -0.35 -19.01
CA ILE A 163 3.65 -0.91 -18.21
C ILE A 163 3.77 -0.19 -16.86
N THR A 164 3.67 1.14 -16.87
CA THR A 164 3.74 1.96 -15.67
C THR A 164 2.58 1.69 -14.71
N MET A 165 1.36 1.55 -15.24
CA MET A 165 0.18 1.19 -14.44
C MET A 165 0.30 -0.22 -13.83
N LEU A 166 0.77 -1.20 -14.59
CA LEU A 166 1.00 -2.55 -14.09
C LEU A 166 2.04 -2.56 -12.94
N LYS A 167 3.07 -1.73 -13.06
CA LYS A 167 4.10 -1.61 -12.03
C LYS A 167 3.64 -0.91 -10.78
N TYR A 168 3.06 0.29 -10.90
CA TYR A 168 2.81 1.16 -9.76
C TYR A 168 1.39 1.06 -9.20
N ASN A 169 0.34 0.98 -10.03
CA ASN A 169 -1.03 0.84 -9.55
C ASN A 169 -1.31 -0.58 -9.04
N ILE A 170 -0.87 -1.60 -9.79
CA ILE A 170 -1.09 -3.00 -9.43
C ILE A 170 0.05 -3.52 -8.53
N ARG A 171 1.14 -2.75 -8.38
CA ARG A 171 2.34 -3.10 -7.61
C ARG A 171 3.03 -4.37 -8.12
N GLY A 172 2.97 -4.59 -9.44
CA GLY A 172 3.54 -5.78 -10.10
C GLY A 172 5.07 -5.79 -10.03
N PRO A 173 5.70 -6.90 -9.57
CA PRO A 173 7.13 -7.11 -9.81
C PRO A 173 7.43 -7.11 -11.31
N ILE A 174 8.60 -6.62 -11.73
CA ILE A 174 8.95 -6.48 -13.18
C ILE A 174 8.76 -7.80 -13.94
N ARG A 175 9.16 -8.92 -13.35
CA ARG A 175 8.97 -10.25 -13.95
C ARG A 175 7.49 -10.61 -14.17
N LYS A 176 6.61 -10.17 -13.29
CA LYS A 176 5.16 -10.37 -13.45
C LYS A 176 4.56 -9.44 -14.49
N VAL A 177 5.11 -8.24 -14.65
CA VAL A 177 4.75 -7.35 -15.76
C VAL A 177 5.16 -7.98 -17.09
N GLN A 178 6.36 -8.55 -17.19
CA GLN A 178 6.84 -9.27 -18.37
C GLN A 178 5.91 -10.42 -18.72
N GLU A 179 5.67 -11.35 -17.79
CA GLU A 179 4.78 -12.53 -17.95
C GLU A 179 3.36 -12.10 -18.37
N PHE A 180 2.86 -11.00 -17.81
CA PHE A 180 1.55 -10.47 -18.16
C PHE A 180 1.49 -9.95 -19.60
N LEU A 181 2.49 -9.22 -20.05
CA LEU A 181 2.58 -8.70 -21.42
C LEU A 181 2.71 -9.84 -22.44
N GLU A 182 3.51 -10.85 -22.14
CA GLU A 182 3.65 -12.04 -22.97
C GLU A 182 2.31 -12.80 -23.09
N THR A 183 1.67 -13.08 -21.94
CA THR A 183 0.46 -13.89 -21.89
C THR A 183 -0.77 -13.19 -22.48
N ASN A 184 -0.94 -11.88 -22.20
CA ASN A 184 -2.17 -11.16 -22.56
C ASN A 184 -2.03 -10.35 -23.85
N ASN A 185 -0.83 -9.97 -24.23
CA ASN A 185 -0.61 -9.07 -25.37
C ASN A 185 0.28 -9.69 -26.46
N ASP A 186 0.74 -10.92 -26.28
CA ASP A 186 1.67 -11.61 -27.21
C ASP A 186 2.93 -10.74 -27.45
N LEU A 187 3.42 -10.08 -26.38
CA LEU A 187 4.54 -9.16 -26.40
C LEU A 187 5.65 -9.65 -25.48
N ASP A 188 6.72 -10.15 -26.09
CA ASP A 188 7.94 -10.53 -25.39
C ASP A 188 8.86 -9.29 -25.24
N LEU A 189 8.99 -8.81 -24.00
CA LEU A 189 9.92 -7.75 -23.64
C LEU A 189 10.92 -8.25 -22.60
N SER A 190 12.19 -7.92 -22.80
CA SER A 190 13.19 -8.22 -21.79
C SER A 190 12.94 -7.40 -20.51
N ILE A 191 13.39 -7.94 -19.36
CA ILE A 191 13.36 -7.22 -18.07
C ILE A 191 14.07 -5.87 -18.19
N MET A 192 15.19 -5.81 -18.93
CA MET A 192 15.95 -4.58 -19.18
C MET A 192 15.13 -3.59 -20.00
N GLY A 193 14.43 -4.04 -21.04
CA GLY A 193 13.54 -3.19 -21.86
C GLY A 193 12.39 -2.58 -21.03
N ILE A 194 11.79 -3.37 -20.14
CA ILE A 194 10.76 -2.87 -19.22
C ILE A 194 11.36 -1.84 -18.24
N ASN A 195 12.56 -2.09 -17.72
CA ASN A 195 13.24 -1.15 -16.84
C ASN A 195 13.60 0.16 -17.55
N ASP A 196 14.08 0.07 -18.80
CA ASP A 196 14.36 1.24 -19.64
C ASP A 196 13.08 2.07 -19.90
N ALA A 197 11.94 1.42 -20.10
CA ALA A 197 10.64 2.10 -20.18
C ALA A 197 10.35 2.94 -18.93
N PHE A 198 10.60 2.42 -17.72
CA PHE A 198 10.42 3.19 -16.48
C PHE A 198 11.38 4.38 -16.39
N MET A 199 12.64 4.19 -16.77
CA MET A 199 13.60 5.29 -16.77
C MET A 199 13.19 6.41 -17.72
N ARG A 200 12.66 6.06 -18.89
CA ARG A 200 12.14 7.04 -19.88
C ARG A 200 10.91 7.78 -19.34
N VAL A 201 9.97 7.09 -18.73
CA VAL A 201 8.79 7.71 -18.08
C VAL A 201 9.23 8.62 -16.95
N GLY A 202 10.16 8.18 -16.10
CA GLY A 202 10.72 9.00 -15.03
C GLY A 202 11.39 10.28 -15.54
N GLU A 203 12.17 10.20 -16.63
CA GLU A 203 12.78 11.37 -17.25
C GLU A 203 11.73 12.35 -17.82
N ALA A 204 10.73 11.81 -18.50
CA ALA A 204 9.64 12.62 -19.06
C ALA A 204 8.77 13.30 -17.99
N SER A 205 8.69 12.71 -16.78
CA SER A 205 7.87 13.21 -15.67
C SER A 205 8.59 14.22 -14.75
N LYS A 206 9.81 14.62 -15.04
CA LYS A 206 10.59 15.55 -14.18
C LYS A 206 9.93 16.91 -14.00
N ALA A 207 9.34 17.44 -15.05
CA ALA A 207 8.66 18.74 -15.00
C ALA A 207 7.41 18.69 -14.10
N GLU A 208 6.62 17.63 -14.21
CA GLU A 208 5.45 17.38 -13.37
C GLU A 208 5.83 17.12 -11.92
N TYR A 209 6.93 16.40 -11.69
CA TYR A 209 7.47 16.19 -10.34
C TYR A 209 7.86 17.53 -9.68
N ALA A 210 8.55 18.42 -10.42
CA ALA A 210 8.89 19.75 -9.95
C ALA A 210 7.64 20.60 -9.69
N ALA A 211 6.64 20.53 -10.57
CA ALA A 211 5.37 21.24 -10.37
C ALA A 211 4.62 20.75 -9.12
N ILE A 212 4.60 19.44 -8.84
CA ILE A 212 4.03 18.90 -7.60
C ILE A 212 4.81 19.41 -6.39
N GLN A 213 6.14 19.49 -6.46
CA GLN A 213 6.95 20.04 -5.38
C GLN A 213 6.59 21.51 -5.09
N ASP A 214 6.36 22.30 -6.11
CA ASP A 214 5.94 23.70 -5.96
C ASP A 214 4.52 23.81 -5.37
N LEU A 215 3.59 22.91 -5.73
CA LEU A 215 2.26 22.81 -5.09
C LEU A 215 2.38 22.48 -3.60
N ILE A 216 3.25 21.54 -3.24
CA ILE A 216 3.53 21.20 -1.83
C ILE A 216 4.08 22.42 -1.07
N ARG A 217 5.04 23.14 -1.64
CA ARG A 217 5.62 24.36 -1.06
C ARG A 217 4.63 25.51 -0.90
N GLY A 218 3.68 25.62 -1.84
CA GLY A 218 2.61 26.63 -1.83
C GLY A 218 1.39 26.27 -0.98
N SER A 219 1.35 25.07 -0.42
CA SER A 219 0.17 24.59 0.33
C SER A 219 -0.01 25.34 1.66
N LYS A 220 -1.28 25.46 2.08
CA LYS A 220 -1.65 26.09 3.36
C LYS A 220 -1.11 25.33 4.58
N TRP A 221 -1.01 24.00 4.45
CA TRP A 221 -0.42 23.11 5.46
C TRP A 221 0.01 21.81 4.78
N VAL A 222 0.92 21.07 5.39
CA VAL A 222 1.43 19.82 4.86
C VAL A 222 1.46 18.73 5.92
N HIS A 223 1.21 17.49 5.49
CA HIS A 223 1.59 16.31 6.26
C HIS A 223 2.95 15.82 5.77
N ILE A 224 3.85 15.51 6.71
CA ILE A 224 5.14 14.93 6.39
C ILE A 224 5.34 13.70 7.27
N ASP A 225 5.73 12.59 6.64
CA ASP A 225 6.05 11.33 7.32
C ASP A 225 7.16 10.61 6.55
N GLU A 226 7.93 9.77 7.23
CA GLU A 226 8.99 9.01 6.58
C GLU A 226 8.98 7.54 7.04
N THR A 227 9.37 6.66 6.12
CA THR A 227 9.54 5.24 6.42
C THR A 227 10.88 4.73 5.89
N GLY A 228 11.56 3.91 6.70
CA GLY A 228 12.83 3.32 6.30
C GLY A 228 12.66 2.03 5.52
N PHE A 229 13.48 1.83 4.49
CA PHE A 229 13.57 0.59 3.74
C PHE A 229 15.02 0.29 3.35
N HIS A 230 15.30 -0.92 2.87
CA HIS A 230 16.63 -1.31 2.45
C HIS A 230 16.67 -1.66 0.98
N VAL A 231 17.70 -1.19 0.29
CA VAL A 231 18.01 -1.58 -1.09
C VAL A 231 19.44 -2.13 -1.09
N GLU A 232 19.61 -3.39 -1.46
CA GLU A 232 20.91 -4.07 -1.48
C GLU A 232 21.69 -3.94 -0.15
N GLY A 233 20.99 -4.06 0.98
CA GLY A 233 21.58 -3.94 2.32
C GLY A 233 21.82 -2.51 2.80
N LYS A 234 21.71 -1.49 1.95
CA LYS A 234 21.81 -0.08 2.33
C LYS A 234 20.47 0.46 2.75
N LYS A 235 20.45 1.26 3.81
CA LYS A 235 19.25 1.88 4.35
C LYS A 235 18.93 3.16 3.60
N TYR A 236 17.67 3.27 3.16
CA TYR A 236 17.07 4.44 2.55
C TYR A 236 15.82 4.85 3.30
N TRP A 237 15.37 6.06 3.06
CA TRP A 237 14.15 6.63 3.62
C TRP A 237 13.26 7.12 2.49
N LEU A 238 12.00 6.72 2.55
CA LEU A 238 10.94 7.24 1.72
C LEU A 238 10.22 8.31 2.54
N TRP A 239 10.31 9.53 2.08
CA TRP A 239 9.62 10.68 2.64
C TRP A 239 8.35 10.95 1.86
N SER A 240 7.24 11.19 2.53
CA SER A 240 5.96 11.54 1.93
C SER A 240 5.57 12.93 2.40
N PHE A 241 5.32 13.82 1.46
CA PHE A 241 4.82 15.18 1.68
C PHE A 241 3.46 15.28 1.04
N ARG A 242 2.43 15.65 1.81
CA ARG A 242 1.06 15.75 1.30
C ARG A 242 0.49 17.13 1.58
N SER A 243 -0.04 17.78 0.54
CA SER A 243 -0.66 19.09 0.62
C SER A 243 -2.08 19.06 1.20
N ALA A 244 -2.60 20.25 1.55
CA ALA A 244 -3.99 20.45 1.92
C ALA A 244 -4.97 20.03 0.82
N GLU A 245 -4.57 20.15 -0.43
CA GLU A 245 -5.32 19.85 -1.64
C GLU A 245 -5.21 18.38 -2.08
N ASN A 246 -4.50 17.55 -1.30
CA ASN A 246 -4.21 16.12 -1.52
C ASN A 246 -3.14 15.81 -2.57
N ASP A 247 -2.35 16.79 -3.01
CA ASP A 247 -1.15 16.48 -3.79
C ASP A 247 -0.15 15.71 -2.92
N THR A 248 0.54 14.77 -3.51
CA THR A 248 1.50 13.94 -2.77
C THR A 248 2.82 13.90 -3.51
N LEU A 249 3.88 14.32 -2.82
CA LEU A 249 5.26 14.20 -3.29
C LEU A 249 5.95 13.11 -2.50
N VAL A 250 6.69 12.24 -3.19
CA VAL A 250 7.52 11.22 -2.58
C VAL A 250 8.98 11.52 -2.89
N VAL A 251 9.81 11.58 -1.85
CA VAL A 251 11.25 11.76 -1.96
C VAL A 251 11.96 10.54 -1.37
N ILE A 252 12.93 9.99 -2.09
CA ILE A 252 13.78 8.89 -1.62
C ILE A 252 15.16 9.46 -1.31
N SER A 253 15.65 9.24 -0.08
CA SER A 253 16.95 9.70 0.37
C SER A 253 17.66 8.62 1.18
N ASP A 254 18.97 8.63 1.20
CA ASP A 254 19.80 7.86 2.12
C ASP A 254 19.85 8.49 3.53
N SER A 255 19.32 9.71 3.68
CA SER A 255 19.27 10.47 4.92
C SER A 255 17.87 10.51 5.54
N ARG A 256 17.80 10.41 6.88
CA ARG A 256 16.64 10.78 7.72
C ARG A 256 16.80 12.18 8.32
N GLY A 257 17.70 12.98 7.79
CA GLY A 257 18.08 14.27 8.34
C GLY A 257 17.16 15.41 7.96
N ARG A 258 17.33 16.52 8.69
CA ARG A 258 16.63 17.78 8.47
C ARG A 258 16.81 18.34 7.05
N ASP A 259 17.95 18.06 6.43
CA ASP A 259 18.28 18.63 5.12
C ASP A 259 17.32 18.14 4.02
N VAL A 260 16.82 16.90 4.11
CA VAL A 260 15.80 16.39 3.18
C VAL A 260 14.52 17.24 3.24
N VAL A 261 14.07 17.56 4.45
CA VAL A 261 12.87 18.40 4.65
C VAL A 261 13.14 19.82 4.14
N LYS A 262 14.30 20.36 4.43
CA LYS A 262 14.70 21.72 4.02
C LYS A 262 14.80 21.84 2.49
N GLU A 263 15.45 20.92 1.84
CA GLU A 263 15.57 20.90 0.37
C GLU A 263 14.23 20.73 -0.33
N THR A 264 13.37 19.88 0.25
CA THR A 264 12.04 19.61 -0.33
C THR A 264 11.12 20.81 -0.16
N MET A 265 11.02 21.37 1.05
CA MET A 265 10.07 22.45 1.38
C MET A 265 10.59 23.84 0.98
N GLY A 266 11.92 24.02 0.91
CA GLY A 266 12.54 25.32 0.68
C GLY A 266 12.42 26.26 1.90
N ASP A 267 13.07 27.42 1.81
CA ASP A 267 13.14 28.39 2.91
C ASP A 267 11.85 29.22 3.07
N ASN A 268 10.95 29.20 2.10
CA ASN A 268 9.75 30.04 2.05
C ASN A 268 8.47 29.36 2.55
N PHE A 269 8.54 28.13 3.04
CA PHE A 269 7.37 27.47 3.59
C PHE A 269 7.14 27.94 5.03
N HIS A 270 6.01 28.60 5.26
CA HIS A 270 5.60 29.14 6.58
C HIS A 270 4.28 28.54 7.10
N GLY A 271 3.69 27.59 6.37
CA GLY A 271 2.46 26.91 6.78
C GLY A 271 2.71 25.90 7.91
N PRO A 272 1.63 25.48 8.61
CA PRO A 272 1.72 24.39 9.58
C PRO A 272 2.12 23.07 8.92
N ALA A 273 3.02 22.32 9.56
CA ALA A 273 3.36 20.96 9.19
C ALA A 273 2.87 19.99 10.26
N ILE A 274 2.18 18.94 9.82
CA ILE A 274 1.68 17.86 10.69
C ILE A 274 2.67 16.70 10.59
N VAL A 275 3.39 16.43 11.70
CA VAL A 275 4.57 15.55 11.76
C VAL A 275 4.54 14.66 13.01
N ASP A 276 5.37 13.62 13.05
CA ASP A 276 5.49 12.71 14.20
C ASP A 276 6.25 13.31 15.40
N GLY A 277 6.92 14.43 15.21
CA GLY A 277 7.76 15.09 16.22
C GLY A 277 9.23 14.66 16.19
N TRP A 278 9.67 14.00 15.13
CA TRP A 278 11.08 13.69 14.91
C TRP A 278 11.91 14.99 14.75
N ARG A 279 13.16 14.96 15.21
CA ARG A 279 14.05 16.17 15.23
C ARG A 279 14.36 16.75 13.84
N ALA A 280 14.22 15.99 12.77
CA ALA A 280 14.40 16.48 11.41
C ALA A 280 13.43 17.62 11.05
N TYR A 281 12.27 17.67 11.70
CA TYR A 281 11.25 18.69 11.45
C TYR A 281 11.49 20.02 12.18
N SER A 282 12.48 20.11 13.08
CA SER A 282 12.79 21.31 13.86
C SER A 282 13.15 22.55 13.03
N TYR A 283 13.33 22.38 11.73
CA TYR A 283 13.50 23.45 10.76
C TYR A 283 12.19 24.21 10.49
N LEU A 284 11.04 23.53 10.61
CA LEU A 284 9.73 24.11 10.31
C LEU A 284 9.26 25.02 11.48
N THR A 285 8.74 26.21 11.12
CA THR A 285 8.37 27.23 12.11
C THR A 285 7.11 26.86 12.88
N ILE A 286 6.13 26.25 12.21
CA ILE A 286 4.85 25.85 12.79
C ILE A 286 4.68 24.36 12.64
N MET A 287 4.62 23.63 13.76
CA MET A 287 4.48 22.20 13.76
C MET A 287 3.30 21.75 14.62
N GLN A 288 2.53 20.79 14.14
CA GLN A 288 1.53 20.06 14.90
C GLN A 288 1.92 18.59 14.96
N ARG A 289 1.85 18.01 16.15
CA ARG A 289 2.04 16.56 16.31
C ARG A 289 0.89 15.80 15.65
N CYS A 290 1.24 14.82 14.84
CA CYS A 290 0.28 13.92 14.20
C CYS A 290 -0.53 13.14 15.24
N TRP A 291 -1.85 13.25 15.21
CA TRP A 291 -2.75 12.55 16.13
C TRP A 291 -2.57 11.04 16.12
N ALA A 292 -2.34 10.44 14.96
CA ALA A 292 -2.13 8.99 14.87
C ALA A 292 -0.86 8.53 15.63
N HIS A 293 0.19 9.36 15.65
CA HIS A 293 1.39 9.10 16.42
C HIS A 293 1.17 9.33 17.92
N LEU A 294 0.47 10.41 18.29
CA LEU A 294 0.13 10.70 19.68
C LEU A 294 -0.74 9.60 20.31
N ILE A 295 -1.75 9.12 19.58
CA ILE A 295 -2.61 8.02 20.06
C ILE A 295 -1.77 6.77 20.31
N ARG A 296 -0.89 6.40 19.36
CA ARG A 296 0.01 5.25 19.55
C ARG A 296 0.96 5.41 20.74
N GLU A 297 1.45 6.61 20.99
CA GLU A 297 2.26 6.91 22.18
C GLU A 297 1.44 6.72 23.46
N VAL A 298 0.21 7.22 23.50
CA VAL A 298 -0.69 7.06 24.65
C VAL A 298 -1.03 5.60 24.91
N ASP A 299 -1.37 4.83 23.86
CA ASP A 299 -1.66 3.40 23.95
C ASP A 299 -0.44 2.64 24.48
N ALA A 300 0.76 2.98 24.04
CA ALA A 300 1.99 2.41 24.56
C ALA A 300 2.21 2.69 26.06
N PHE A 301 1.80 3.87 26.56
CA PHE A 301 1.87 4.19 28.00
C PHE A 301 0.82 3.44 28.83
N GLN A 302 -0.36 3.14 28.28
CA GLN A 302 -1.41 2.39 28.99
C GLN A 302 -0.99 0.93 29.27
N VAL A 303 -0.26 0.30 28.35
CA VAL A 303 0.27 -1.08 28.51
C VAL A 303 1.27 -1.18 29.68
N PHE A 304 1.87 -0.07 30.13
CA PHE A 304 2.78 -0.05 31.28
C PHE A 304 2.09 0.20 32.64
N ARG A 305 0.76 0.42 32.67
CA ARG A 305 -0.01 0.67 33.90
C ARG A 305 -0.82 -0.54 34.37
N GLU A 306 -0.96 -1.59 33.55
CA GLU A 306 -1.54 -2.88 33.89
C GLU A 306 -0.44 -3.94 34.11
#